data_33fcf28910dd17ce843de22a7b510170
#
_entry.id   33fcf28910dd17ce843de22a7b510170
#
_cell.length_a   1.000
_cell.length_b   1.000
_cell.length_c   1.000
_cell.angle_alpha   90.00
_cell.angle_beta   90.00
_cell.angle_gamma   90.00
#
_symmetry.space_group_name_H-M   'P 1'
#
loop_
_entity.id
_entity.type
_entity.pdbx_description
1 polymer ?
#
loop_
_entity_poly.entity_id
_entity_poly.type
_entity_poly.pdbx_seq_one_letter_code
_entity_poly.pdbx_strand_id
1 'polypeptide(L)'
;MNSTTKPSFSHPSDRFYFAATALLVLGIALRQWALGEPSFHPDEAIHTFFSGGFGSYQYDPIYHGPMLYHLVAGVFGVFGQWDYTARLVPSLLGIGLLALVLGPMRAFLGNRGALAGAAMIAVSPSVVSYSRRLLHDSLVLFLTLGAVWCFLVALQNAANTPRGRNARIGVAAFLTCFLATKANCFFIAAMLGAFYFAWRLSGGWKVAPSRAKWIPALLFALVALSSVLLPRDNGSSEAVRISEHNIFGLIAFGSCVGFGLWLLTRPVEENEAQNKREWRKTSDATTYVLALATALWLYVFLFGNGAQILGQWAQTRQFPTELLVQGSGNARGAIGKMLEYWGGQQAKPRLPGRHDYYLVLALLYELPILIAALGGIWHASKNRSTITDLLLWWAFSSWTVYALANEKVPWLLVHSVLPLALLGGIWLGQIRWKKPLLITAGALGAVFCLRGASGVNFERGGDHFEPMLYAQTPDQFRDALHETLVATRGDDRGVWMAGERQWPSVWYLRSGGPEMGKSGAPIAGTPDPGLYRAAISEELQWPIFQKAGWKGKKVDFLIWPRASWGAISLPRYARWFWTRETLPAFERNLPQNEWKISILSENGEWSSASAMIGRP
;
A
#
# COMPACT_ATOMS: atom_id res chain seq x y z
N MET A 1 -42.00 25.90 7.23
CA MET A 1 -41.10 26.28 6.11
C MET A 1 -39.99 25.23 6.03
N ASN A 2 -40.25 24.21 5.24
CA ASN A 2 -39.34 23.07 5.07
C ASN A 2 -38.52 23.28 3.80
N SER A 3 -37.28 23.69 3.95
CA SER A 3 -36.31 23.67 2.84
C SER A 3 -35.66 22.30 2.78
N THR A 4 -36.25 21.39 2.03
CA THR A 4 -35.60 20.15 1.58
C THR A 4 -34.47 20.54 0.61
N THR A 5 -33.30 20.77 1.15
CA THR A 5 -32.10 20.96 0.32
C THR A 5 -31.67 19.59 -0.22
N LYS A 6 -32.14 19.25 -1.45
CA LYS A 6 -31.38 18.34 -2.32
C LYS A 6 -29.92 18.77 -2.25
N PRO A 7 -28.93 17.87 -2.18
CA PRO A 7 -27.55 18.27 -2.36
C PRO A 7 -27.47 18.96 -3.73
N SER A 8 -27.51 20.29 -3.72
CA SER A 8 -27.30 21.06 -4.92
C SER A 8 -25.84 20.83 -5.31
N PHE A 9 -25.61 20.17 -6.42
CA PHE A 9 -24.33 20.16 -7.09
C PHE A 9 -24.04 21.61 -7.49
N SER A 10 -23.54 22.42 -6.55
CA SER A 10 -23.01 23.72 -6.90
C SER A 10 -21.86 23.46 -7.87
N HIS A 11 -21.95 24.02 -9.07
CA HIS A 11 -20.84 24.00 -10.00
C HIS A 11 -19.59 24.49 -9.25
N PRO A 12 -18.47 23.78 -9.36
CA PRO A 12 -17.25 24.20 -8.68
C PRO A 12 -16.87 25.57 -9.23
N SER A 13 -16.46 26.45 -8.30
CA SER A 13 -15.93 27.76 -8.69
C SER A 13 -14.55 27.63 -9.33
N ASP A 14 -14.11 28.62 -10.09
CA ASP A 14 -12.75 28.68 -10.66
C ASP A 14 -11.67 28.49 -9.58
N ARG A 15 -11.92 29.01 -8.38
CA ARG A 15 -11.04 28.80 -7.21
C ARG A 15 -10.89 27.34 -6.80
N PHE A 16 -11.95 26.55 -6.96
CA PHE A 16 -11.85 25.11 -6.69
C PHE A 16 -10.94 24.44 -7.73
N TYR A 17 -11.13 24.73 -9.01
CA TYR A 17 -10.31 24.14 -10.06
C TYR A 17 -8.85 24.55 -9.95
N PHE A 18 -8.58 25.82 -9.65
CA PHE A 18 -7.22 26.28 -9.38
C PHE A 18 -6.56 25.52 -8.22
N ALA A 19 -7.24 25.42 -7.08
CA ALA A 19 -6.73 24.68 -5.93
C ALA A 19 -6.55 23.19 -6.20
N ALA A 20 -7.50 22.56 -6.90
CA ALA A 20 -7.43 21.16 -7.29
C ALA A 20 -6.25 20.89 -8.24
N THR A 21 -6.03 21.76 -9.23
CA THR A 21 -4.88 21.69 -10.14
C THR A 21 -3.57 21.85 -9.38
N ALA A 22 -3.46 22.81 -8.46
CA ALA A 22 -2.27 23.01 -7.64
C ALA A 22 -1.95 21.77 -6.79
N LEU A 23 -2.97 21.13 -6.19
CA LEU A 23 -2.80 19.89 -5.43
C LEU A 23 -2.38 18.72 -6.33
N LEU A 24 -2.92 18.61 -7.54
CA LEU A 24 -2.50 17.59 -8.50
C LEU A 24 -1.05 17.79 -8.92
N VAL A 25 -0.65 19.03 -9.24
CA VAL A 25 0.74 19.37 -9.58
C VAL A 25 1.69 19.04 -8.43
N LEU A 26 1.34 19.39 -7.18
CA LEU A 26 2.11 19.00 -6.00
C LEU A 26 2.17 17.47 -5.85
N GLY A 27 1.04 16.79 -6.04
CA GLY A 27 0.97 15.33 -5.97
C GLY A 27 1.81 14.65 -7.04
N ILE A 28 1.85 15.19 -8.26
CA ILE A 28 2.72 14.75 -9.36
C ILE A 28 4.19 14.98 -8.98
N ALA A 29 4.55 16.19 -8.54
CA ALA A 29 5.92 16.53 -8.18
C ALA A 29 6.47 15.59 -7.11
N LEU A 30 5.74 15.37 -6.01
CA LEU A 30 6.17 14.49 -4.92
C LEU A 30 6.30 13.01 -5.32
N ARG A 31 5.57 12.57 -6.36
CA ARG A 31 5.57 11.17 -6.79
C ARG A 31 6.49 10.89 -7.96
N GLN A 32 6.75 11.88 -8.82
CA GLN A 32 7.55 11.69 -10.04
C GLN A 32 8.99 12.17 -9.90
N TRP A 33 9.25 13.17 -9.02
CA TRP A 33 10.61 13.69 -8.83
C TRP A 33 11.53 12.59 -8.32
N ALA A 34 12.67 12.39 -8.98
CA ALA A 34 13.68 11.40 -8.62
C ALA A 34 13.12 9.97 -8.39
N LEU A 35 12.12 9.54 -9.18
CA LEU A 35 11.41 8.28 -8.97
C LEU A 35 12.30 7.05 -9.17
N GLY A 36 13.29 7.11 -10.07
CA GLY A 36 14.24 6.04 -10.35
C GLY A 36 15.50 6.05 -9.48
N GLU A 37 15.71 7.07 -8.65
CA GLU A 37 16.99 7.22 -7.91
C GLU A 37 17.17 6.25 -6.74
N PRO A 38 16.19 5.97 -5.86
CA PRO A 38 16.39 5.04 -4.75
C PRO A 38 16.66 3.61 -5.26
N SER A 39 17.54 2.87 -4.56
CA SER A 39 17.74 1.45 -4.83
C SER A 39 16.46 0.64 -4.69
N PHE A 40 16.36 -0.48 -5.40
CA PHE A 40 15.18 -1.34 -5.35
C PHE A 40 15.07 -2.08 -4.03
N HIS A 41 13.87 -2.12 -3.50
CA HIS A 41 13.47 -3.10 -2.52
C HIS A 41 13.50 -4.50 -3.16
N PRO A 42 13.85 -5.57 -2.42
CA PRO A 42 13.78 -6.94 -2.98
C PRO A 42 12.47 -7.29 -3.65
N ASP A 43 11.33 -6.92 -3.02
CA ASP A 43 10.01 -7.17 -3.63
C ASP A 43 9.80 -6.37 -4.93
N GLU A 44 10.35 -5.16 -5.06
CA GLU A 44 10.28 -4.41 -6.31
C GLU A 44 10.99 -5.18 -7.44
N ALA A 45 12.16 -5.74 -7.15
CA ALA A 45 12.91 -6.53 -8.13
C ALA A 45 12.16 -7.84 -8.50
N ILE A 46 11.54 -8.50 -7.54
CA ILE A 46 10.68 -9.67 -7.78
C ILE A 46 9.50 -9.28 -8.69
N HIS A 47 8.86 -8.16 -8.39
CA HIS A 47 7.73 -7.67 -9.19
C HIS A 47 8.15 -7.29 -10.62
N THR A 48 9.35 -6.72 -10.81
CA THR A 48 9.87 -6.45 -12.16
C THR A 48 10.17 -7.72 -12.92
N PHE A 49 10.70 -8.74 -12.24
CA PHE A 49 10.96 -10.05 -12.85
C PHE A 49 9.66 -10.67 -13.41
N PHE A 50 8.59 -10.70 -12.62
CA PHE A 50 7.30 -11.21 -13.10
C PHE A 50 6.65 -10.31 -14.16
N SER A 51 6.95 -9.02 -14.18
CA SER A 51 6.44 -8.09 -15.19
C SER A 51 7.25 -8.11 -16.49
N GLY A 52 8.55 -8.40 -16.42
CA GLY A 52 9.45 -8.37 -17.58
C GLY A 52 9.26 -9.54 -18.56
N GLY A 53 8.79 -10.66 -18.05
CA GLY A 53 8.58 -11.87 -18.85
C GLY A 53 7.10 -12.10 -19.14
N PHE A 54 6.56 -11.54 -20.23
CA PHE A 54 5.22 -11.90 -20.70
C PHE A 54 5.14 -13.43 -20.92
N GLY A 55 4.29 -14.10 -20.14
CA GLY A 55 4.04 -15.54 -20.26
C GLY A 55 4.76 -16.44 -19.27
N SER A 56 5.66 -15.91 -18.42
CA SER A 56 6.37 -16.71 -17.40
C SER A 56 5.72 -16.68 -16.02
N TYR A 57 4.81 -15.74 -15.74
CA TYR A 57 4.17 -15.65 -14.43
C TYR A 57 3.15 -16.77 -14.21
N GLN A 58 3.43 -17.62 -13.23
CA GLN A 58 2.46 -18.55 -12.68
C GLN A 58 1.94 -17.98 -11.35
N TYR A 59 0.61 -17.99 -11.16
CA TYR A 59 0.02 -17.44 -9.96
C TYR A 59 0.51 -18.18 -8.71
N ASP A 60 1.17 -17.43 -7.83
CA ASP A 60 1.57 -17.85 -6.50
C ASP A 60 1.11 -16.77 -5.51
N PRO A 61 0.30 -17.13 -4.47
CA PRO A 61 -0.25 -16.18 -3.52
C PRO A 61 0.82 -15.46 -2.67
N ILE A 62 2.04 -15.99 -2.58
CA ILE A 62 3.16 -15.34 -1.88
C ILE A 62 3.53 -14.01 -2.55
N TYR A 63 3.44 -13.95 -3.88
CA TYR A 63 3.74 -12.77 -4.69
C TYR A 63 2.51 -11.95 -5.06
N HIS A 64 1.38 -12.23 -4.41
CA HIS A 64 0.09 -11.57 -4.64
C HIS A 64 -0.54 -11.86 -6.01
N GLY A 65 -1.48 -10.99 -6.45
CA GLY A 65 -2.22 -11.21 -7.70
C GLY A 65 -1.53 -10.61 -8.94
N PRO A 66 -1.94 -11.05 -10.14
CA PRO A 66 -1.26 -10.73 -11.40
C PRO A 66 -1.51 -9.31 -11.93
N MET A 67 -2.48 -8.56 -11.40
CA MET A 67 -2.91 -7.29 -12.01
C MET A 67 -1.78 -6.25 -12.07
N LEU A 68 -0.99 -6.10 -11.01
CA LEU A 68 0.14 -5.17 -11.02
C LEU A 68 1.15 -5.54 -12.11
N TYR A 69 1.44 -6.82 -12.26
CA TYR A 69 2.41 -7.32 -13.25
C TYR A 69 1.95 -7.04 -14.67
N HIS A 70 0.65 -7.21 -14.97
CA HIS A 70 0.10 -6.87 -16.28
C HIS A 70 0.22 -5.38 -16.61
N LEU A 71 -0.05 -4.51 -15.62
CA LEU A 71 0.06 -3.06 -15.81
C LEU A 71 1.51 -2.63 -16.04
N VAL A 72 2.45 -3.15 -15.25
CA VAL A 72 3.88 -2.85 -15.38
C VAL A 72 4.45 -3.43 -16.67
N ALA A 73 4.07 -4.65 -17.05
CA ALA A 73 4.45 -5.23 -18.32
C ALA A 73 4.00 -4.38 -19.53
N GLY A 74 2.80 -3.80 -19.47
CA GLY A 74 2.34 -2.84 -20.47
C GLY A 74 3.24 -1.60 -20.55
N VAL A 75 3.64 -1.05 -19.42
CA VAL A 75 4.59 0.09 -19.36
C VAL A 75 5.96 -0.32 -19.93
N PHE A 76 6.47 -1.49 -19.57
CA PHE A 76 7.75 -1.98 -20.07
C PHE A 76 7.74 -2.22 -21.59
N GLY A 77 6.61 -2.67 -22.14
CA GLY A 77 6.45 -2.84 -23.58
C GLY A 77 6.48 -1.54 -24.37
N VAL A 78 6.11 -0.43 -23.77
CA VAL A 78 6.08 0.90 -24.43
C VAL A 78 7.35 1.72 -24.15
N PHE A 79 7.84 1.72 -22.92
CA PHE A 79 8.88 2.63 -22.46
C PHE A 79 10.20 1.93 -22.11
N GLY A 80 10.27 0.60 -22.19
CA GLY A 80 11.43 -0.17 -21.78
C GLY A 80 11.51 -0.40 -20.26
N GLN A 81 12.50 -1.22 -19.84
CA GLN A 81 12.68 -1.66 -18.45
C GLN A 81 13.73 -0.80 -17.74
N TRP A 82 13.30 0.21 -17.01
CA TRP A 82 14.14 1.12 -16.24
C TRP A 82 13.59 1.25 -14.82
N ASP A 83 14.42 1.70 -13.89
CA ASP A 83 14.02 1.92 -12.50
C ASP A 83 12.83 2.89 -12.40
N TYR A 84 12.81 3.92 -13.24
CA TYR A 84 11.71 4.86 -13.36
C TYR A 84 10.43 4.20 -13.89
N THR A 85 10.52 3.47 -15.00
CA THR A 85 9.33 2.86 -15.65
C THR A 85 8.72 1.74 -14.81
N ALA A 86 9.54 1.03 -14.04
CA ALA A 86 9.06 0.04 -13.07
C ALA A 86 8.12 0.66 -12.02
N ARG A 87 8.45 1.85 -11.52
CA ARG A 87 7.68 2.56 -10.50
C ARG A 87 6.59 3.47 -11.06
N LEU A 88 6.49 3.61 -12.36
CA LEU A 88 5.53 4.53 -12.99
C LEU A 88 4.08 4.16 -12.69
N VAL A 89 3.73 2.87 -12.73
CA VAL A 89 2.35 2.41 -12.45
C VAL A 89 1.88 2.80 -11.04
N PRO A 90 2.56 2.41 -9.94
CA PRO A 90 2.14 2.82 -8.60
C PRO A 90 2.12 4.34 -8.42
N SER A 91 3.03 5.07 -9.07
CA SER A 91 3.08 6.52 -9.01
C SER A 91 1.85 7.17 -9.69
N LEU A 92 1.50 6.72 -10.89
CA LEU A 92 0.30 7.19 -11.60
C LEU A 92 -0.99 6.85 -10.84
N LEU A 93 -1.05 5.68 -10.19
CA LEU A 93 -2.20 5.30 -9.36
C LEU A 93 -2.30 6.15 -8.09
N GLY A 94 -1.18 6.53 -7.48
CA GLY A 94 -1.16 7.49 -6.39
C GLY A 94 -1.65 8.89 -6.80
N ILE A 95 -1.38 9.32 -8.03
CA ILE A 95 -1.93 10.56 -8.63
C ILE A 95 -3.42 10.35 -8.95
N GLY A 96 -3.79 9.21 -9.50
CA GLY A 96 -5.17 8.82 -9.78
C GLY A 96 -6.05 8.79 -8.52
N LEU A 97 -5.47 8.42 -7.36
CA LEU A 97 -6.15 8.48 -6.07
C LEU A 97 -6.56 9.92 -5.73
N LEU A 98 -5.67 10.91 -5.96
CA LEU A 98 -6.01 12.33 -5.78
C LEU A 98 -7.12 12.77 -6.75
N ALA A 99 -7.05 12.33 -8.00
CA ALA A 99 -8.08 12.62 -9.00
C ALA A 99 -9.45 12.03 -8.62
N LEU A 100 -9.48 10.82 -8.04
CA LEU A 100 -10.72 10.22 -7.51
C LEU A 100 -11.31 11.05 -6.36
N VAL A 101 -10.47 11.58 -5.45
CA VAL A 101 -10.94 12.42 -4.34
C VAL A 101 -11.48 13.76 -4.84
N LEU A 102 -10.73 14.44 -5.72
CA LEU A 102 -11.08 15.76 -6.24
C LEU A 102 -12.24 15.72 -7.26
N GLY A 103 -12.40 14.61 -7.96
CA GLY A 103 -13.45 14.38 -8.95
C GLY A 103 -14.68 13.70 -8.35
N PRO A 104 -14.83 12.37 -8.52
CA PRO A 104 -16.07 11.67 -8.20
C PRO A 104 -16.43 11.67 -6.71
N MET A 105 -15.45 11.54 -5.81
CA MET A 105 -15.70 11.56 -4.36
C MET A 105 -16.14 12.93 -3.83
N ARG A 106 -15.85 14.01 -4.57
CA ARG A 106 -16.30 15.36 -4.25
C ARG A 106 -17.81 15.46 -4.04
N ALA A 107 -18.58 14.66 -4.77
CA ALA A 107 -20.04 14.63 -4.62
C ALA A 107 -20.50 14.24 -3.21
N PHE A 108 -19.67 13.49 -2.47
CA PHE A 108 -19.95 13.01 -1.13
C PHE A 108 -19.22 13.83 -0.05
N LEU A 109 -18.02 14.33 -0.37
CA LEU A 109 -17.16 15.07 0.57
C LEU A 109 -17.45 16.58 0.58
N GLY A 110 -18.12 17.09 -0.46
CA GLY A 110 -18.23 18.52 -0.75
C GLY A 110 -16.91 19.10 -1.29
N ASN A 111 -16.96 20.28 -1.92
CA ASN A 111 -15.81 20.90 -2.56
C ASN A 111 -14.63 21.11 -1.58
N ARG A 112 -14.90 21.70 -0.42
CA ARG A 112 -13.86 21.99 0.58
C ARG A 112 -13.33 20.71 1.25
N GLY A 113 -14.21 19.74 1.52
CA GLY A 113 -13.84 18.45 2.08
C GLY A 113 -12.94 17.65 1.13
N ALA A 114 -13.26 17.65 -0.17
CA ALA A 114 -12.45 17.02 -1.20
C ALA A 114 -11.06 17.67 -1.32
N LEU A 115 -10.98 19.02 -1.31
CA LEU A 115 -9.69 19.73 -1.33
C LEU A 115 -8.84 19.40 -0.09
N ALA A 116 -9.44 19.44 1.11
CA ALA A 116 -8.72 19.15 2.35
C ALA A 116 -8.27 17.68 2.43
N GLY A 117 -9.13 16.73 2.05
CA GLY A 117 -8.78 15.31 1.99
C GLY A 117 -7.68 15.03 0.96
N ALA A 118 -7.79 15.62 -0.23
CA ALA A 118 -6.77 15.51 -1.27
C ALA A 118 -5.45 16.14 -0.84
N ALA A 119 -5.46 17.29 -0.15
CA ALA A 119 -4.27 17.93 0.37
C ALA A 119 -3.53 17.02 1.36
N MET A 120 -4.24 16.41 2.31
CA MET A 120 -3.64 15.46 3.25
C MET A 120 -3.05 14.25 2.54
N ILE A 121 -3.76 13.65 1.58
CA ILE A 121 -3.28 12.49 0.80
C ILE A 121 -2.10 12.88 -0.09
N ALA A 122 -2.09 14.09 -0.64
CA ALA A 122 -1.00 14.56 -1.51
C ALA A 122 0.34 14.63 -0.78
N VAL A 123 0.32 15.05 0.50
CA VAL A 123 1.52 15.26 1.33
C VAL A 123 1.73 14.18 2.40
N SER A 124 0.85 13.19 2.53
CA SER A 124 1.00 12.08 3.50
C SER A 124 2.32 11.34 3.27
N PRO A 125 3.21 11.28 4.26
CA PRO A 125 4.51 10.61 4.13
C PRO A 125 4.39 9.16 3.68
N SER A 126 3.47 8.40 4.28
CA SER A 126 3.28 6.98 3.93
C SER A 126 2.67 6.82 2.53
N VAL A 127 1.62 7.57 2.18
CA VAL A 127 0.98 7.46 0.87
C VAL A 127 1.91 7.89 -0.26
N VAL A 128 2.73 8.94 -0.06
CA VAL A 128 3.76 9.34 -1.03
C VAL A 128 4.80 8.23 -1.15
N SER A 129 5.32 7.71 -0.05
CA SER A 129 6.37 6.68 -0.05
C SER A 129 5.95 5.43 -0.81
N TYR A 130 4.75 4.89 -0.52
CA TYR A 130 4.28 3.67 -1.19
C TYR A 130 3.71 3.91 -2.59
N SER A 131 3.47 5.15 -2.99
CA SER A 131 3.22 5.51 -4.40
C SER A 131 4.50 5.56 -5.24
N ARG A 132 5.68 5.64 -4.60
CA ARG A 132 6.99 5.73 -5.27
C ARG A 132 7.73 4.39 -5.35
N ARG A 133 7.12 3.31 -4.87
CA ARG A 133 7.69 1.96 -4.85
C ARG A 133 6.83 1.01 -5.66
N LEU A 134 7.46 0.07 -6.36
CA LEU A 134 6.73 -0.96 -7.09
C LEU A 134 6.15 -2.00 -6.12
N LEU A 135 5.18 -1.56 -5.31
CA LEU A 135 4.40 -2.38 -4.41
C LEU A 135 2.92 -2.28 -4.77
N HIS A 136 2.13 -3.26 -4.34
CA HIS A 136 0.71 -3.37 -4.67
C HIS A 136 -0.18 -2.29 -4.01
N ASP A 137 0.32 -1.63 -2.96
CA ASP A 137 -0.52 -0.86 -2.03
C ASP A 137 -1.14 0.40 -2.67
N SER A 138 -0.43 1.09 -3.58
CA SER A 138 -1.03 2.21 -4.34
C SER A 138 -2.17 1.76 -5.24
N LEU A 139 -2.02 0.62 -5.90
CA LEU A 139 -3.08 0.02 -6.71
C LEU A 139 -4.27 -0.37 -5.84
N VAL A 140 -4.00 -0.98 -4.68
CA VAL A 140 -5.04 -1.35 -3.70
C VAL A 140 -5.81 -0.12 -3.20
N LEU A 141 -5.12 0.98 -2.86
CA LEU A 141 -5.79 2.23 -2.43
C LEU A 141 -6.71 2.79 -3.53
N PHE A 142 -6.23 2.82 -4.76
CA PHE A 142 -7.01 3.30 -5.91
C PHE A 142 -8.25 2.43 -6.14
N LEU A 143 -8.10 1.11 -6.14
CA LEU A 143 -9.19 0.15 -6.34
C LEU A 143 -10.20 0.19 -5.18
N THR A 144 -9.72 0.32 -3.94
CA THR A 144 -10.58 0.44 -2.76
C THR A 144 -11.44 1.70 -2.83
N LEU A 145 -10.82 2.86 -3.13
CA LEU A 145 -11.57 4.12 -3.22
C LEU A 145 -12.55 4.10 -4.39
N GLY A 146 -12.17 3.50 -5.53
CA GLY A 146 -13.05 3.29 -6.67
C GLY A 146 -14.27 2.41 -6.33
N ALA A 147 -14.05 1.30 -5.60
CA ALA A 147 -15.11 0.44 -5.11
C ALA A 147 -16.04 1.18 -4.12
N VAL A 148 -15.47 1.93 -3.17
CA VAL A 148 -16.22 2.76 -2.20
C VAL A 148 -17.05 3.82 -2.92
N TRP A 149 -16.49 4.51 -3.90
CA TRP A 149 -17.23 5.47 -4.71
C TRP A 149 -18.41 4.83 -5.44
N CYS A 150 -18.17 3.75 -6.18
CA CYS A 150 -19.23 3.02 -6.87
C CYS A 150 -20.30 2.50 -5.89
N PHE A 151 -19.88 2.00 -4.72
CA PHE A 151 -20.78 1.53 -3.67
C PHE A 151 -21.70 2.65 -3.16
N LEU A 152 -21.15 3.84 -2.86
CA LEU A 152 -21.96 5.00 -2.45
C LEU A 152 -22.95 5.43 -3.52
N VAL A 153 -22.53 5.44 -4.80
CA VAL A 153 -23.44 5.72 -5.93
C VAL A 153 -24.54 4.65 -6.03
N ALA A 154 -24.18 3.39 -5.83
CA ALA A 154 -25.15 2.27 -5.84
C ALA A 154 -26.17 2.36 -4.71
N LEU A 155 -25.78 2.86 -3.52
CA LEU A 155 -26.70 3.09 -2.40
C LEU A 155 -27.72 4.21 -2.70
N GLN A 156 -27.33 5.20 -3.50
CA GLN A 156 -28.18 6.36 -3.83
C GLN A 156 -29.08 6.16 -5.05
N ASN A 157 -28.85 5.12 -5.87
CA ASN A 157 -29.56 4.93 -7.13
C ASN A 157 -30.12 3.52 -7.23
N ALA A 158 -31.36 3.41 -7.73
CA ALA A 158 -32.01 2.13 -7.95
C ALA A 158 -31.30 1.29 -9.02
N ALA A 159 -31.38 -0.04 -8.91
CA ALA A 159 -30.63 -0.97 -9.77
C ALA A 159 -31.05 -0.89 -11.25
N ASN A 160 -32.29 -0.60 -11.53
CA ASN A 160 -32.86 -0.47 -12.87
C ASN A 160 -32.50 0.85 -13.56
N THR A 161 -31.91 1.81 -12.84
CA THR A 161 -31.42 3.05 -13.47
C THR A 161 -30.03 2.84 -14.09
N PRO A 162 -29.69 3.50 -15.22
CA PRO A 162 -28.36 3.36 -15.83
C PRO A 162 -27.23 3.67 -14.83
N ARG A 163 -27.40 4.70 -14.00
CA ARG A 163 -26.41 5.10 -13.00
C ARG A 163 -26.28 4.07 -11.89
N GLY A 164 -27.41 3.54 -11.40
CA GLY A 164 -27.41 2.51 -10.36
C GLY A 164 -26.86 1.17 -10.85
N ARG A 165 -27.17 0.78 -12.10
CA ARG A 165 -26.63 -0.41 -12.76
C ARG A 165 -25.11 -0.30 -12.95
N ASN A 166 -24.64 0.79 -13.57
CA ASN A 166 -23.21 0.99 -13.82
C ASN A 166 -22.41 1.03 -12.52
N ALA A 167 -22.96 1.61 -11.45
CA ALA A 167 -22.32 1.64 -10.15
C ALA A 167 -22.15 0.23 -9.56
N ARG A 168 -23.13 -0.67 -9.67
CA ARG A 168 -23.03 -2.07 -9.19
C ARG A 168 -22.04 -2.88 -10.00
N ILE A 169 -22.04 -2.71 -11.31
CA ILE A 169 -21.03 -3.30 -12.19
C ILE A 169 -19.64 -2.76 -11.80
N GLY A 170 -19.52 -1.46 -11.52
CA GLY A 170 -18.28 -0.85 -11.05
C GLY A 170 -17.77 -1.43 -9.72
N VAL A 171 -18.65 -1.67 -8.74
CA VAL A 171 -18.27 -2.36 -7.48
C VAL A 171 -17.70 -3.74 -7.78
N ALA A 172 -18.39 -4.53 -8.60
CA ALA A 172 -17.93 -5.86 -8.98
C ALA A 172 -16.57 -5.82 -9.71
N ALA A 173 -16.40 -4.88 -10.65
CA ALA A 173 -15.15 -4.72 -11.41
C ALA A 173 -13.98 -4.31 -10.48
N PHE A 174 -14.16 -3.28 -9.65
CA PHE A 174 -13.10 -2.83 -8.75
C PHE A 174 -12.72 -3.91 -7.72
N LEU A 175 -13.69 -4.62 -7.15
CA LEU A 175 -13.39 -5.70 -6.19
C LEU A 175 -12.71 -6.89 -6.88
N THR A 176 -13.06 -7.22 -8.12
CA THR A 176 -12.39 -8.30 -8.87
C THR A 176 -10.97 -7.92 -9.25
N CYS A 177 -10.74 -6.68 -9.71
CA CYS A 177 -9.39 -6.16 -9.94
C CYS A 177 -8.57 -6.14 -8.64
N PHE A 178 -9.21 -5.83 -7.52
CA PHE A 178 -8.55 -5.89 -6.21
C PHE A 178 -8.21 -7.34 -5.80
N LEU A 179 -9.11 -8.29 -6.00
CA LEU A 179 -8.85 -9.72 -5.78
C LEU A 179 -7.64 -10.19 -6.60
N ALA A 180 -7.54 -9.74 -7.86
CA ALA A 180 -6.39 -9.99 -8.71
C ALA A 180 -5.14 -9.15 -8.36
N THR A 181 -5.19 -8.37 -7.28
CA THR A 181 -4.08 -7.57 -6.78
C THR A 181 -3.57 -8.11 -5.44
N LYS A 182 -4.44 -8.22 -4.43
CA LYS A 182 -4.02 -8.56 -3.06
C LYS A 182 -5.16 -9.17 -2.23
N ALA A 183 -4.82 -10.10 -1.33
CA ALA A 183 -5.79 -10.85 -0.52
C ALA A 183 -6.64 -9.98 0.42
N ASN A 184 -6.19 -8.79 0.82
CA ASN A 184 -7.02 -7.88 1.62
C ASN A 184 -8.31 -7.40 0.91
N CYS A 185 -8.52 -7.78 -0.34
CA CYS A 185 -9.81 -7.66 -1.01
C CYS A 185 -10.95 -8.32 -0.21
N PHE A 186 -10.73 -9.47 0.40
CA PHE A 186 -11.73 -10.16 1.22
C PHE A 186 -12.16 -9.30 2.42
N PHE A 187 -11.20 -8.62 3.04
CA PHE A 187 -11.50 -7.67 4.13
C PHE A 187 -12.38 -6.51 3.64
N ILE A 188 -12.02 -5.87 2.54
CA ILE A 188 -12.79 -4.74 2.00
C ILE A 188 -14.17 -5.17 1.53
N ALA A 189 -14.29 -6.33 0.90
CA ALA A 189 -15.60 -6.88 0.50
C ALA A 189 -16.48 -7.16 1.72
N ALA A 190 -15.93 -7.77 2.77
CA ALA A 190 -16.63 -8.01 4.03
C ALA A 190 -17.04 -6.71 4.74
N MET A 191 -16.15 -5.71 4.76
CA MET A 191 -16.40 -4.39 5.33
C MET A 191 -17.56 -3.68 4.63
N LEU A 192 -17.56 -3.66 3.29
CA LEU A 192 -18.66 -3.07 2.49
C LEU A 192 -19.96 -3.88 2.64
N GLY A 193 -19.86 -5.21 2.67
CA GLY A 193 -21.00 -6.10 2.88
C GLY A 193 -21.66 -5.89 4.25
N ALA A 194 -20.87 -5.83 5.32
CA ALA A 194 -21.36 -5.56 6.67
C ALA A 194 -22.01 -4.18 6.78
N PHE A 195 -21.37 -3.15 6.18
CA PHE A 195 -21.97 -1.82 6.11
C PHE A 195 -23.29 -1.82 5.35
N TYR A 196 -23.34 -2.47 4.19
CA TYR A 196 -24.57 -2.60 3.40
C TYR A 196 -25.71 -3.26 4.20
N PHE A 197 -25.40 -4.34 4.90
CA PHE A 197 -26.38 -5.04 5.74
C PHE A 197 -26.90 -4.14 6.87
N ALA A 198 -26.00 -3.48 7.61
CA ALA A 198 -26.37 -2.52 8.65
C ALA A 198 -27.18 -1.34 8.08
N TRP A 199 -26.78 -0.82 6.92
CA TRP A 199 -27.50 0.25 6.22
C TRP A 199 -28.92 -0.20 5.82
N ARG A 200 -29.10 -1.43 5.36
CA ARG A 200 -30.40 -2.00 5.02
C ARG A 200 -31.33 -2.14 6.22
N LEU A 201 -30.80 -2.51 7.36
CA LEU A 201 -31.54 -2.71 8.61
C LEU A 201 -31.69 -1.43 9.44
N SER A 202 -30.95 -0.36 9.14
CA SER A 202 -31.01 0.89 9.91
C SER A 202 -32.40 1.55 9.85
N GLY A 203 -32.75 2.30 10.91
CA GLY A 203 -34.06 2.93 11.08
C GLY A 203 -35.09 2.09 11.85
N GLY A 204 -34.78 0.79 12.10
CA GLY A 204 -35.66 -0.09 12.91
C GLY A 204 -35.40 -0.01 14.43
N TRP A 205 -34.25 0.49 14.85
CA TRP A 205 -33.84 0.52 16.25
C TRP A 205 -33.96 1.93 16.84
N LYS A 206 -34.87 2.07 17.82
CA LYS A 206 -35.08 3.32 18.55
C LYS A 206 -34.04 3.45 19.68
N VAL A 207 -32.83 3.83 19.37
CA VAL A 207 -31.86 4.24 20.39
C VAL A 207 -31.85 5.77 20.48
N ALA A 208 -31.86 6.31 21.69
CA ALA A 208 -31.86 7.76 21.92
C ALA A 208 -30.62 8.39 21.24
N PRO A 209 -30.79 9.23 20.19
CA PRO A 209 -29.67 9.70 19.35
C PRO A 209 -28.58 10.46 20.13
N SER A 210 -28.94 11.07 21.26
CA SER A 210 -28.04 11.85 22.10
C SER A 210 -26.97 11.03 22.81
N ARG A 211 -27.27 9.80 23.22
CA ARG A 211 -26.33 8.92 23.93
C ARG A 211 -25.44 8.08 23.00
N ALA A 212 -25.90 7.82 21.78
CA ALA A 212 -25.17 7.02 20.80
C ALA A 212 -24.03 7.78 20.06
N LYS A 213 -23.92 9.10 20.25
CA LYS A 213 -22.95 9.94 19.55
C LYS A 213 -21.49 9.59 19.79
N TRP A 214 -21.19 9.14 21.01
CA TRP A 214 -19.82 8.88 21.44
C TRP A 214 -19.37 7.44 21.24
N ILE A 215 -20.27 6.55 20.84
CA ILE A 215 -19.96 5.12 20.67
C ILE A 215 -18.76 4.90 19.72
N PRO A 216 -18.68 5.52 18.53
CA PRO A 216 -17.53 5.32 17.66
C PRO A 216 -16.22 5.78 18.31
N ALA A 217 -16.20 6.96 18.91
CA ALA A 217 -15.02 7.49 19.60
C ALA A 217 -14.59 6.58 20.75
N LEU A 218 -15.55 6.07 21.53
CA LEU A 218 -15.29 5.13 22.63
C LEU A 218 -14.72 3.80 22.10
N LEU A 219 -15.26 3.26 21.02
CA LEU A 219 -14.77 2.00 20.43
C LEU A 219 -13.37 2.17 19.82
N PHE A 220 -13.10 3.30 19.14
CA PHE A 220 -11.75 3.64 18.70
C PHE A 220 -10.77 3.74 19.90
N ALA A 221 -11.17 4.45 20.95
CA ALA A 221 -10.35 4.58 22.15
C ALA A 221 -10.11 3.23 22.83
N LEU A 222 -11.13 2.36 22.89
CA LEU A 222 -11.02 1.03 23.49
C LEU A 222 -10.01 0.15 22.74
N VAL A 223 -10.09 0.11 21.42
CA VAL A 223 -9.14 -0.66 20.59
C VAL A 223 -7.74 -0.05 20.66
N ALA A 224 -7.61 1.28 20.55
CA ALA A 224 -6.31 1.94 20.65
C ALA A 224 -5.68 1.74 22.04
N LEU A 225 -6.45 1.89 23.11
CA LEU A 225 -5.97 1.72 24.48
C LEU A 225 -5.57 0.27 24.76
N SER A 226 -6.39 -0.70 24.34
CA SER A 226 -6.06 -2.11 24.50
C SER A 226 -4.80 -2.50 23.73
N SER A 227 -4.57 -1.92 22.54
CA SER A 227 -3.37 -2.19 21.74
C SER A 227 -2.08 -1.69 22.42
N VAL A 228 -2.19 -0.66 23.26
CA VAL A 228 -1.06 -0.07 24.01
C VAL A 228 -0.86 -0.73 25.37
N LEU A 229 -1.96 -1.03 26.09
CA LEU A 229 -1.91 -1.51 27.48
C LEU A 229 -1.64 -3.01 27.61
N LEU A 230 -2.00 -3.81 26.60
CA LEU A 230 -1.69 -5.22 26.65
C LEU A 230 -0.17 -5.44 26.70
N PRO A 231 0.30 -6.43 27.48
CA PRO A 231 1.72 -6.64 27.75
C PRO A 231 2.57 -6.70 26.47
N ARG A 232 3.80 -6.26 26.62
CA ARG A 232 4.76 -6.19 25.50
C ARG A 232 5.51 -7.50 25.40
N ASP A 233 5.59 -8.04 24.20
CA ASP A 233 6.40 -9.22 23.90
C ASP A 233 7.90 -8.88 24.03
N ASN A 234 8.43 -8.91 25.25
CA ASN A 234 9.85 -8.75 25.55
C ASN A 234 10.53 -10.12 25.80
N GLY A 235 10.15 -11.16 25.07
CA GLY A 235 10.64 -12.52 25.26
C GLY A 235 9.74 -13.40 26.15
N SER A 236 8.46 -13.02 26.27
CA SER A 236 7.45 -13.84 26.97
C SER A 236 7.27 -15.22 26.30
N SER A 237 6.84 -16.21 27.08
CA SER A 237 6.56 -17.55 26.58
C SER A 237 5.47 -17.50 25.49
N GLU A 238 5.49 -18.45 24.56
CA GLU A 238 4.51 -18.56 23.48
C GLU A 238 3.06 -18.60 24.01
N ALA A 239 2.84 -19.25 25.15
CA ALA A 239 1.51 -19.31 25.80
C ALA A 239 1.01 -17.92 26.23
N VAL A 240 1.88 -17.05 26.76
CA VAL A 240 1.52 -15.68 27.16
C VAL A 240 1.17 -14.86 25.92
N ARG A 241 1.96 -14.94 24.83
CA ARG A 241 1.68 -14.27 23.55
C ARG A 241 0.32 -14.66 22.97
N ILE A 242 0.00 -15.95 22.93
CA ILE A 242 -1.29 -16.46 22.44
C ILE A 242 -2.44 -15.92 23.29
N SER A 243 -2.29 -15.88 24.62
CA SER A 243 -3.31 -15.36 25.52
C SER A 243 -3.57 -13.85 25.28
N GLU A 244 -2.51 -13.06 25.15
CA GLU A 244 -2.60 -11.61 24.88
C GLU A 244 -3.25 -11.30 23.54
N HIS A 245 -2.85 -12.03 22.49
CA HIS A 245 -3.46 -11.90 21.17
C HIS A 245 -4.95 -12.25 21.18
N ASN A 246 -5.32 -13.29 21.90
CA ASN A 246 -6.73 -13.69 22.05
C ASN A 246 -7.55 -12.64 22.79
N ILE A 247 -7.01 -12.06 23.88
CA ILE A 247 -7.68 -10.98 24.62
C ILE A 247 -7.88 -9.76 23.74
N PHE A 248 -6.84 -9.31 23.03
CA PHE A 248 -6.97 -8.21 22.07
C PHE A 248 -7.99 -8.53 20.98
N GLY A 249 -7.96 -9.75 20.44
CA GLY A 249 -8.91 -10.24 19.45
C GLY A 249 -10.36 -10.18 19.92
N LEU A 250 -10.64 -10.58 21.17
CA LEU A 250 -11.98 -10.50 21.77
C LEU A 250 -12.44 -9.05 21.95
N ILE A 251 -11.57 -8.15 22.41
CA ILE A 251 -11.88 -6.72 22.55
C ILE A 251 -12.17 -6.11 21.17
N ALA A 252 -11.34 -6.40 20.18
CA ALA A 252 -11.50 -5.94 18.81
C ALA A 252 -12.79 -6.45 18.18
N PHE A 253 -13.08 -7.75 18.33
CA PHE A 253 -14.34 -8.35 17.85
C PHE A 253 -15.57 -7.74 18.51
N GLY A 254 -15.57 -7.64 19.85
CA GLY A 254 -16.67 -6.99 20.60
C GLY A 254 -16.88 -5.54 20.18
N SER A 255 -15.79 -4.81 19.92
CA SER A 255 -15.82 -3.44 19.41
C SER A 255 -16.38 -3.36 17.99
N CYS A 256 -16.06 -4.31 17.09
CA CYS A 256 -16.66 -4.41 15.77
C CYS A 256 -18.17 -4.67 15.84
N VAL A 257 -18.60 -5.59 16.70
CA VAL A 257 -20.04 -5.86 16.94
C VAL A 257 -20.73 -4.60 17.47
N GLY A 258 -20.15 -3.94 18.48
CA GLY A 258 -20.68 -2.68 19.04
C GLY A 258 -20.80 -1.58 17.99
N PHE A 259 -19.82 -1.45 17.11
CA PHE A 259 -19.85 -0.50 16.00
C PHE A 259 -20.94 -0.85 14.98
N GLY A 260 -21.08 -2.14 14.63
CA GLY A 260 -22.14 -2.64 13.77
C GLY A 260 -23.53 -2.33 14.33
N LEU A 261 -23.74 -2.57 15.65
CA LEU A 261 -24.99 -2.21 16.34
C LEU A 261 -25.23 -0.70 16.32
N TRP A 262 -24.19 0.11 16.53
CA TRP A 262 -24.32 1.57 16.41
C TRP A 262 -24.72 2.01 15.00
N LEU A 263 -24.21 1.37 13.93
CA LEU A 263 -24.66 1.64 12.56
C LEU A 263 -26.16 1.39 12.39
N LEU A 264 -26.72 0.39 13.06
CA LEU A 264 -28.16 0.11 13.02
C LEU A 264 -29.03 1.22 13.65
N THR A 265 -28.47 2.02 14.55
CA THR A 265 -29.17 3.15 15.18
C THR A 265 -29.25 4.39 14.27
N ARG A 266 -28.78 4.29 13.04
CA ARG A 266 -28.73 5.39 12.10
C ARG A 266 -30.12 5.92 11.79
N PRO A 267 -30.37 7.25 11.90
CA PRO A 267 -31.60 7.83 11.41
C PRO A 267 -31.66 7.70 9.89
N VAL A 268 -32.85 7.35 9.38
CA VAL A 268 -33.08 7.22 7.94
C VAL A 268 -33.64 8.53 7.44
N GLU A 269 -32.92 9.18 6.50
CA GLU A 269 -33.42 10.34 5.77
C GLU A 269 -34.57 9.91 4.84
N GLU A 270 -35.52 10.82 4.58
CA GLU A 270 -36.70 10.53 3.77
C GLU A 270 -36.35 10.04 2.35
N ASN A 271 -35.37 10.67 1.72
CA ASN A 271 -34.83 10.24 0.42
C ASN A 271 -34.19 8.84 0.48
N GLU A 272 -33.54 8.50 1.58
CA GLU A 272 -32.96 7.18 1.79
C GLU A 272 -34.03 6.12 2.04
N ALA A 273 -35.08 6.48 2.76
CA ALA A 273 -36.23 5.61 2.97
C ALA A 273 -36.96 5.32 1.65
N GLN A 274 -37.10 6.31 0.78
CA GLN A 274 -37.67 6.16 -0.55
C GLN A 274 -36.76 5.25 -1.42
N ASN A 275 -35.45 5.51 -1.45
CA ASN A 275 -34.49 4.65 -2.16
C ASN A 275 -34.50 3.21 -1.66
N LYS A 276 -34.60 2.98 -0.32
CA LYS A 276 -34.73 1.63 0.26
C LYS A 276 -36.05 0.94 -0.16
N ARG A 277 -37.15 1.67 -0.30
CA ARG A 277 -38.43 1.13 -0.80
C ARG A 277 -38.32 0.79 -2.29
N GLU A 278 -37.73 1.64 -3.09
CA GLU A 278 -37.51 1.40 -4.51
C GLU A 278 -36.55 0.22 -4.73
N TRP A 279 -35.49 0.10 -3.93
CA TRP A 279 -34.60 -1.05 -3.91
C TRP A 279 -35.34 -2.39 -3.70
N ARG A 280 -36.35 -2.42 -2.84
CA ARG A 280 -37.15 -3.62 -2.61
C ARG A 280 -38.06 -3.96 -3.79
N LYS A 281 -38.47 -2.95 -4.56
CA LYS A 281 -39.40 -3.12 -5.69
C LYS A 281 -38.70 -3.43 -7.01
N THR A 282 -37.42 -3.01 -7.15
CA THR A 282 -36.68 -3.08 -8.39
C THR A 282 -35.40 -3.93 -8.25
N SER A 283 -35.58 -5.22 -7.87
CA SER A 283 -34.51 -6.20 -8.05
C SER A 283 -34.36 -6.43 -9.56
N ASP A 284 -33.48 -5.70 -10.20
CA ASP A 284 -33.16 -5.91 -11.61
C ASP A 284 -32.15 -7.05 -11.73
N ALA A 285 -32.68 -8.25 -11.98
CA ALA A 285 -31.86 -9.44 -12.18
C ALA A 285 -30.79 -9.23 -13.25
N THR A 286 -31.11 -8.47 -14.30
CA THR A 286 -30.18 -8.14 -15.38
C THR A 286 -28.94 -7.40 -14.87
N THR A 287 -29.11 -6.45 -13.97
CA THR A 287 -27.99 -5.72 -13.35
C THR A 287 -27.06 -6.65 -12.59
N TYR A 288 -27.58 -7.59 -11.82
CA TYR A 288 -26.76 -8.52 -11.03
C TYR A 288 -26.08 -9.56 -11.92
N VAL A 289 -26.77 -10.03 -12.98
CA VAL A 289 -26.18 -10.91 -13.99
C VAL A 289 -25.01 -10.20 -14.72
N LEU A 290 -25.19 -8.95 -15.13
CA LEU A 290 -24.12 -8.17 -15.75
C LEU A 290 -22.93 -7.91 -14.80
N ALA A 291 -23.19 -7.61 -13.54
CA ALA A 291 -22.16 -7.43 -12.53
C ALA A 291 -21.38 -8.73 -12.30
N LEU A 292 -22.06 -9.86 -12.18
CA LEU A 292 -21.44 -11.18 -12.05
C LEU A 292 -20.64 -11.56 -13.31
N ALA A 293 -21.21 -11.36 -14.49
CA ALA A 293 -20.54 -11.63 -15.75
C ALA A 293 -19.27 -10.79 -15.89
N THR A 294 -19.31 -9.50 -15.52
CA THR A 294 -18.14 -8.62 -15.51
C THR A 294 -17.08 -9.14 -14.53
N ALA A 295 -17.47 -9.52 -13.32
CA ALA A 295 -16.56 -10.07 -12.32
C ALA A 295 -15.91 -11.38 -12.81
N LEU A 296 -16.68 -12.31 -13.35
CA LEU A 296 -16.18 -13.58 -13.88
C LEU A 296 -15.24 -13.35 -15.07
N TRP A 297 -15.62 -12.47 -16.00
CA TRP A 297 -14.77 -12.15 -17.15
C TRP A 297 -13.43 -11.53 -16.70
N LEU A 298 -13.46 -10.53 -15.82
CA LEU A 298 -12.23 -9.92 -15.28
C LEU A 298 -11.38 -10.94 -14.52
N TYR A 299 -12.01 -11.79 -13.71
CA TYR A 299 -11.32 -12.83 -12.95
C TYR A 299 -10.59 -13.79 -13.89
N VAL A 300 -11.29 -14.35 -14.88
CA VAL A 300 -10.72 -15.28 -15.85
C VAL A 300 -9.64 -14.59 -16.70
N PHE A 301 -9.88 -13.34 -17.12
CA PHE A 301 -8.90 -12.58 -17.90
C PHE A 301 -7.61 -12.31 -17.10
N LEU A 302 -7.71 -11.88 -15.86
CA LEU A 302 -6.55 -11.48 -15.04
C LEU A 302 -5.76 -12.70 -14.55
N PHE A 303 -6.42 -13.71 -13.98
CA PHE A 303 -5.75 -14.92 -13.51
C PHE A 303 -5.46 -15.94 -14.61
N GLY A 304 -6.16 -15.86 -15.72
CA GLY A 304 -6.08 -16.78 -16.86
C GLY A 304 -5.11 -16.38 -17.96
N ASN A 305 -4.14 -15.53 -17.66
CA ASN A 305 -3.13 -15.05 -18.62
C ASN A 305 -3.73 -14.29 -19.83
N GLY A 306 -4.90 -13.66 -19.68
CA GLY A 306 -5.60 -13.00 -20.79
C GLY A 306 -4.79 -11.92 -21.49
N ALA A 307 -4.00 -11.14 -20.75
CA ALA A 307 -3.13 -10.11 -21.32
C ALA A 307 -2.00 -10.73 -22.17
N GLN A 308 -1.37 -11.82 -21.68
CA GLN A 308 -0.33 -12.55 -22.40
C GLN A 308 -0.89 -13.20 -23.67
N ILE A 309 -2.08 -13.81 -23.58
CA ILE A 309 -2.78 -14.43 -24.71
C ILE A 309 -3.04 -13.38 -25.80
N LEU A 310 -3.57 -12.22 -25.43
CA LEU A 310 -3.83 -11.13 -26.36
C LEU A 310 -2.52 -10.57 -26.96
N GLY A 311 -1.48 -10.39 -26.14
CA GLY A 311 -0.18 -9.90 -26.59
C GLY A 311 0.47 -10.85 -27.61
N GLN A 312 0.52 -12.13 -27.32
CA GLN A 312 1.09 -13.13 -28.22
C GLN A 312 0.27 -13.26 -29.51
N TRP A 313 -1.07 -13.30 -29.41
CA TRP A 313 -1.92 -13.31 -30.59
C TRP A 313 -1.74 -12.07 -31.47
N ALA A 314 -1.60 -10.89 -30.86
CA ALA A 314 -1.37 -9.65 -31.59
C ALA A 314 -0.05 -9.68 -32.39
N GLN A 315 0.99 -10.28 -31.83
CA GLN A 315 2.32 -10.38 -32.43
C GLN A 315 2.40 -11.48 -33.48
N THR A 316 1.91 -12.68 -33.16
CA THR A 316 2.12 -13.88 -33.98
C THR A 316 0.94 -14.22 -34.89
N ARG A 317 -0.24 -13.65 -34.62
CA ARG A 317 -1.55 -14.02 -35.22
C ARG A 317 -1.93 -15.49 -35.01
N GLN A 318 -1.21 -16.20 -34.13
CA GLN A 318 -1.50 -17.57 -33.72
C GLN A 318 -2.09 -17.57 -32.31
N PHE A 319 -3.11 -18.37 -32.06
CA PHE A 319 -3.74 -18.45 -30.75
C PHE A 319 -2.88 -19.32 -29.80
N PRO A 320 -2.42 -18.76 -28.66
CA PRO A 320 -1.49 -19.47 -27.76
C PRO A 320 -2.24 -20.45 -26.85
N THR A 321 -2.51 -21.67 -27.35
CA THR A 321 -3.26 -22.70 -26.62
C THR A 321 -2.60 -23.11 -25.30
N GLU A 322 -1.27 -23.14 -25.23
CA GLU A 322 -0.52 -23.48 -24.02
C GLU A 322 -0.76 -22.46 -22.90
N LEU A 323 -0.73 -21.16 -23.22
CA LEU A 323 -1.05 -20.10 -22.25
C LEU A 323 -2.50 -20.17 -21.77
N LEU A 324 -3.44 -20.59 -22.63
CA LEU A 324 -4.83 -20.79 -22.25
C LEU A 324 -4.97 -21.94 -21.25
N VAL A 325 -4.31 -23.08 -21.50
CA VAL A 325 -4.35 -24.25 -20.60
C VAL A 325 -3.75 -23.90 -19.25
N GLN A 326 -2.56 -23.29 -19.24
CA GLN A 326 -1.89 -22.82 -18.02
C GLN A 326 -2.76 -21.81 -17.26
N GLY A 327 -3.30 -20.81 -17.95
CA GLY A 327 -4.16 -19.80 -17.37
C GLY A 327 -5.44 -20.36 -16.75
N SER A 328 -6.04 -21.38 -17.40
CA SER A 328 -7.22 -22.06 -16.86
C SER A 328 -6.92 -22.76 -15.53
N GLY A 329 -5.72 -23.32 -15.35
CA GLY A 329 -5.25 -23.92 -14.11
C GLY A 329 -5.05 -22.87 -13.01
N ASN A 330 -4.44 -21.73 -13.35
CA ASN A 330 -4.26 -20.60 -12.42
C ASN A 330 -5.60 -20.06 -11.94
N ALA A 331 -6.53 -19.79 -12.85
CA ALA A 331 -7.84 -19.25 -12.49
C ALA A 331 -8.65 -20.19 -11.60
N ARG A 332 -8.64 -21.50 -11.86
CA ARG A 332 -9.38 -22.48 -11.06
C ARG A 332 -8.93 -22.54 -9.60
N GLY A 333 -7.64 -22.42 -9.35
CA GLY A 333 -7.05 -22.60 -8.01
C GLY A 333 -6.79 -21.30 -7.23
N ALA A 334 -6.85 -20.12 -7.86
CA ALA A 334 -6.32 -18.88 -7.30
C ALA A 334 -6.93 -18.49 -5.95
N ILE A 335 -8.25 -18.50 -5.81
CA ILE A 335 -8.93 -18.12 -4.55
C ILE A 335 -8.57 -19.12 -3.43
N GLY A 336 -8.62 -20.43 -3.72
CA GLY A 336 -8.28 -21.45 -2.72
C GLY A 336 -6.84 -21.31 -2.22
N LYS A 337 -5.88 -21.21 -3.13
CA LYS A 337 -4.46 -20.99 -2.78
C LYS A 337 -4.25 -19.69 -1.99
N MET A 338 -4.96 -18.63 -2.34
CA MET A 338 -4.88 -17.35 -1.63
C MET A 338 -5.38 -17.46 -0.18
N LEU A 339 -6.52 -18.10 0.03
CA LEU A 339 -7.10 -18.29 1.37
C LEU A 339 -6.23 -19.23 2.23
N GLU A 340 -5.73 -20.32 1.65
CA GLU A 340 -4.85 -21.27 2.32
C GLU A 340 -3.54 -20.61 2.76
N TYR A 341 -2.86 -19.92 1.84
CA TYR A 341 -1.59 -19.25 2.13
C TYR A 341 -1.75 -18.15 3.20
N TRP A 342 -2.67 -17.21 2.99
CA TRP A 342 -2.82 -16.10 3.92
C TRP A 342 -3.47 -16.48 5.23
N GLY A 343 -4.33 -17.52 5.24
CA GLY A 343 -4.81 -18.14 6.47
C GLY A 343 -3.68 -18.79 7.27
N GLY A 344 -2.78 -19.52 6.59
CA GLY A 344 -1.60 -20.12 7.20
C GLY A 344 -0.63 -19.09 7.79
N GLN A 345 -0.47 -17.92 7.16
CA GLN A 345 0.38 -16.83 7.66
C GLN A 345 -0.14 -16.22 8.98
N GLN A 346 -1.44 -16.29 9.25
CA GLN A 346 -1.99 -15.87 10.53
C GLN A 346 -1.66 -16.87 11.66
N ALA A 347 -1.52 -18.15 11.34
CA ALA A 347 -1.15 -19.18 12.30
C ALA A 347 0.36 -19.22 12.60
N LYS A 348 1.20 -18.85 11.61
CA LYS A 348 2.67 -18.82 11.75
C LYS A 348 3.17 -17.43 11.38
N PRO A 349 3.22 -16.49 12.34
CA PRO A 349 3.57 -15.10 12.04
C PRO A 349 5.02 -15.00 11.55
N ARG A 350 5.19 -14.54 10.32
CA ARG A 350 6.52 -14.32 9.73
C ARG A 350 7.20 -13.10 10.33
N LEU A 351 6.42 -12.08 10.67
CA LEU A 351 6.88 -10.80 11.20
C LEU A 351 6.01 -10.40 12.40
N PRO A 352 6.17 -11.09 13.54
CA PRO A 352 5.41 -10.76 14.74
C PRO A 352 5.74 -9.32 15.16
N GLY A 353 4.73 -8.60 15.60
CA GLY A 353 4.88 -7.24 16.08
C GLY A 353 3.73 -6.85 16.99
N ARG A 354 3.93 -5.74 17.68
CA ARG A 354 2.98 -5.19 18.65
C ARG A 354 1.69 -4.75 17.97
N HIS A 355 0.58 -4.84 18.67
CA HIS A 355 -0.73 -4.40 18.18
C HIS A 355 -0.78 -2.88 17.89
N ASP A 356 0.03 -2.08 18.61
CA ASP A 356 0.14 -0.63 18.44
C ASP A 356 1.11 -0.20 17.32
N TYR A 357 1.70 -1.13 16.58
CA TYR A 357 2.70 -0.85 15.54
C TYR A 357 2.25 0.28 14.58
N TYR A 358 1.03 0.18 14.05
CA TYR A 358 0.52 1.19 13.11
C TYR A 358 0.17 2.51 13.80
N LEU A 359 -0.24 2.47 15.09
CA LEU A 359 -0.48 3.69 15.87
C LEU A 359 0.82 4.47 16.05
N VAL A 360 1.90 3.78 16.40
CA VAL A 360 3.21 4.41 16.55
C VAL A 360 3.69 4.99 15.22
N LEU A 361 3.62 4.25 14.13
CA LEU A 361 3.98 4.77 12.81
C LEU A 361 3.13 5.98 12.41
N ALA A 362 1.82 5.94 12.66
CA ALA A 362 0.93 7.06 12.35
C ALA A 362 1.25 8.30 13.20
N LEU A 363 1.59 8.12 14.48
CA LEU A 363 2.04 9.23 15.34
C LEU A 363 3.36 9.82 14.86
N LEU A 364 4.29 9.01 14.35
CA LEU A 364 5.58 9.46 13.86
C LEU A 364 5.47 10.24 12.54
N TYR A 365 4.55 9.86 11.65
CA TYR A 365 4.54 10.38 10.28
C TYR A 365 3.24 11.10 9.90
N GLU A 366 2.10 10.70 10.45
CA GLU A 366 0.77 11.15 10.02
C GLU A 366 0.02 11.93 11.13
N LEU A 367 0.73 12.45 12.12
CA LEU A 367 0.14 13.14 13.27
C LEU A 367 -0.88 14.23 12.87
N PRO A 368 -0.64 15.12 11.89
CA PRO A 368 -1.64 16.12 11.48
C PRO A 368 -2.91 15.48 10.91
N ILE A 369 -2.78 14.34 10.19
CA ILE A 369 -3.93 13.59 9.65
C ILE A 369 -4.71 12.95 10.79
N LEU A 370 -4.04 12.39 11.80
CA LEU A 370 -4.70 11.85 12.99
C LEU A 370 -5.49 12.93 13.74
N ILE A 371 -4.91 14.12 13.93
CA ILE A 371 -5.60 15.25 14.58
C ILE A 371 -6.83 15.66 13.76
N ALA A 372 -6.70 15.77 12.43
CA ALA A 372 -7.82 16.07 11.56
C ALA A 372 -8.90 14.98 11.61
N ALA A 373 -8.49 13.71 11.68
CA ALA A 373 -9.40 12.57 11.80
C ALA A 373 -10.19 12.57 13.11
N LEU A 374 -9.57 12.93 14.24
CA LEU A 374 -10.28 13.12 15.52
C LEU A 374 -11.37 14.20 15.39
N GLY A 375 -11.06 15.31 14.71
CA GLY A 375 -12.05 16.33 14.37
C GLY A 375 -13.17 15.77 13.46
N GLY A 376 -12.80 14.91 12.50
CA GLY A 376 -13.74 14.21 11.62
C GLY A 376 -14.65 13.23 12.37
N ILE A 377 -14.11 12.45 13.31
CA ILE A 377 -14.87 11.55 14.20
C ILE A 377 -15.88 12.37 15.03
N TRP A 378 -15.41 13.46 15.63
CA TRP A 378 -16.27 14.38 16.40
C TRP A 378 -17.38 15.00 15.54
N HIS A 379 -17.04 15.47 14.31
CA HIS A 379 -18.02 16.00 13.36
C HIS A 379 -19.06 14.95 12.97
N ALA A 380 -18.61 13.74 12.60
CA ALA A 380 -19.47 12.64 12.21
C ALA A 380 -20.40 12.17 13.35
N SER A 381 -19.94 12.25 14.61
CA SER A 381 -20.77 11.93 15.77
C SER A 381 -21.96 12.86 15.94
N LYS A 382 -21.84 14.12 15.47
CA LYS A 382 -22.91 15.12 15.51
C LYS A 382 -23.74 15.20 14.22
N ASN A 383 -23.09 14.96 13.08
CA ASN A 383 -23.66 15.15 11.75
C ASN A 383 -23.54 13.84 10.95
N ARG A 384 -24.38 12.86 11.34
CA ARG A 384 -24.38 11.54 10.71
C ARG A 384 -24.89 11.62 9.27
N SER A 385 -24.17 10.98 8.38
CA SER A 385 -24.56 10.79 6.97
C SER A 385 -24.04 9.43 6.48
N THR A 386 -24.51 8.95 5.32
CA THR A 386 -24.01 7.68 4.76
C THR A 386 -22.51 7.67 4.58
N ILE A 387 -21.94 8.77 4.09
CA ILE A 387 -20.50 8.88 3.87
C ILE A 387 -19.72 8.93 5.20
N THR A 388 -20.15 9.72 6.18
CA THR A 388 -19.45 9.79 7.46
C THR A 388 -19.51 8.48 8.22
N ASP A 389 -20.64 7.79 8.20
CA ASP A 389 -20.81 6.49 8.85
C ASP A 389 -19.96 5.41 8.16
N LEU A 390 -19.90 5.42 6.82
CA LEU A 390 -19.03 4.50 6.06
C LEU A 390 -17.54 4.77 6.30
N LEU A 391 -17.11 6.02 6.31
CA LEU A 391 -15.71 6.38 6.58
C LEU A 391 -15.29 6.03 8.01
N LEU A 392 -16.18 6.25 9.01
CA LEU A 392 -15.95 5.81 10.39
C LEU A 392 -15.80 4.28 10.47
N TRP A 393 -16.72 3.55 9.84
CA TRP A 393 -16.69 2.09 9.81
C TRP A 393 -15.43 1.58 9.11
N TRP A 394 -15.08 2.15 7.97
CA TRP A 394 -13.87 1.79 7.22
C TRP A 394 -12.59 2.08 8.02
N ALA A 395 -12.45 3.29 8.58
CA ALA A 395 -11.30 3.65 9.40
C ALA A 395 -11.17 2.71 10.61
N PHE A 396 -12.27 2.46 11.33
CA PHE A 396 -12.29 1.59 12.48
C PHE A 396 -11.92 0.14 12.13
N SER A 397 -12.60 -0.44 11.12
CA SER A 397 -12.37 -1.83 10.74
C SER A 397 -10.98 -2.06 10.16
N SER A 398 -10.44 -1.14 9.34
CA SER A 398 -9.07 -1.26 8.82
C SER A 398 -8.04 -1.17 9.95
N TRP A 399 -8.20 -0.22 10.87
CA TRP A 399 -7.31 -0.10 12.02
C TRP A 399 -7.30 -1.38 12.88
N THR A 400 -8.50 -1.89 13.18
CA THR A 400 -8.68 -3.10 13.99
C THR A 400 -8.08 -4.34 13.31
N VAL A 401 -8.37 -4.55 12.02
CA VAL A 401 -7.87 -5.72 11.28
C VAL A 401 -6.35 -5.70 11.18
N TYR A 402 -5.74 -4.55 10.85
CA TYR A 402 -4.29 -4.47 10.75
C TYR A 402 -3.58 -4.51 12.13
N ALA A 403 -4.22 -4.03 13.20
CA ALA A 403 -3.71 -4.24 14.55
C ALA A 403 -3.74 -5.72 14.96
N LEU A 404 -4.74 -6.49 14.50
CA LEU A 404 -4.85 -7.94 14.74
C LEU A 404 -3.93 -8.76 13.84
N ALA A 405 -3.64 -8.30 12.61
CA ALA A 405 -2.85 -9.06 11.66
C ALA A 405 -1.49 -9.46 12.25
N ASN A 406 -1.12 -10.73 12.12
CA ASN A 406 0.14 -11.25 12.66
C ASN A 406 1.38 -10.81 11.87
N GLU A 407 1.22 -10.25 10.69
CA GLU A 407 2.29 -9.66 9.89
C GLU A 407 2.27 -8.13 10.00
N LYS A 408 3.34 -7.55 10.53
CA LYS A 408 3.51 -6.10 10.73
C LYS A 408 4.48 -5.54 9.71
N VAL A 409 3.93 -4.94 8.67
CA VAL A 409 4.70 -4.30 7.59
C VAL A 409 4.23 -2.86 7.38
N PRO A 410 5.14 -1.90 7.19
CA PRO A 410 4.77 -0.48 7.27
C PRO A 410 3.84 -0.02 6.13
N TRP A 411 3.84 -0.68 4.98
CA TRP A 411 2.95 -0.32 3.85
C TRP A 411 1.46 -0.53 4.14
N LEU A 412 1.08 -1.37 5.12
CA LEU A 412 -0.32 -1.53 5.48
C LEU A 412 -0.91 -0.32 6.19
N LEU A 413 -0.07 0.60 6.70
CA LEU A 413 -0.51 1.86 7.33
C LEU A 413 -1.40 2.69 6.39
N VAL A 414 -1.07 2.74 5.10
CA VAL A 414 -1.77 3.59 4.12
C VAL A 414 -3.26 3.27 3.99
N HIS A 415 -3.64 2.00 4.23
CA HIS A 415 -5.04 1.55 4.16
C HIS A 415 -5.90 2.11 5.30
N SER A 416 -5.28 2.43 6.44
CA SER A 416 -5.94 3.09 7.56
C SER A 416 -5.86 4.61 7.45
N VAL A 417 -4.80 5.16 6.87
CA VAL A 417 -4.62 6.61 6.67
C VAL A 417 -5.63 7.18 5.68
N LEU A 418 -5.95 6.45 4.60
CA LEU A 418 -6.88 6.93 3.57
C LEU A 418 -8.26 7.31 4.13
N PRO A 419 -9.02 6.42 4.79
CA PRO A 419 -10.33 6.80 5.36
C PRO A 419 -10.22 7.88 6.43
N LEU A 420 -9.14 7.93 7.22
CA LEU A 420 -8.90 8.97 8.22
C LEU A 420 -8.68 10.34 7.55
N ALA A 421 -7.91 10.41 6.47
CA ALA A 421 -7.70 11.63 5.70
C ALA A 421 -9.01 12.15 5.08
N LEU A 422 -9.85 11.26 4.54
CA LEU A 422 -11.15 11.65 3.99
C LEU A 422 -12.10 12.15 5.08
N LEU A 423 -12.13 11.49 6.22
CA LEU A 423 -12.95 11.88 7.38
C LEU A 423 -12.50 13.23 7.95
N GLY A 424 -11.19 13.41 8.14
CA GLY A 424 -10.58 14.69 8.52
C GLY A 424 -10.84 15.78 7.50
N GLY A 425 -10.82 15.42 6.20
CA GLY A 425 -11.14 16.34 5.11
C GLY A 425 -12.55 16.91 5.19
N ILE A 426 -13.55 16.08 5.49
CA ILE A 426 -14.93 16.55 5.70
C ILE A 426 -14.97 17.60 6.81
N TRP A 427 -14.32 17.33 7.94
CA TRP A 427 -14.28 18.26 9.08
C TRP A 427 -13.55 19.56 8.75
N LEU A 428 -12.34 19.47 8.17
CA LEU A 428 -11.55 20.65 7.78
C LEU A 428 -12.28 21.50 6.75
N GLY A 429 -13.08 20.89 5.87
CA GLY A 429 -13.93 21.58 4.91
C GLY A 429 -15.03 22.43 5.55
N GLN A 430 -15.44 22.16 6.80
CA GLN A 430 -16.41 22.93 7.57
C GLN A 430 -15.77 24.08 8.36
N ILE A 431 -14.45 24.05 8.55
CA ILE A 431 -13.74 25.09 9.31
C ILE A 431 -13.75 26.41 8.54
N ARG A 432 -14.04 27.47 9.28
CA ARG A 432 -13.87 28.85 8.75
C ARG A 432 -12.43 29.29 8.99
N TRP A 433 -11.59 29.15 7.96
CA TRP A 433 -10.16 29.51 7.98
C TRP A 433 -9.92 31.05 8.00
N LYS A 434 -10.61 31.75 8.92
CA LYS A 434 -10.44 33.20 9.07
C LYS A 434 -9.57 33.58 10.27
N LYS A 435 -9.38 32.65 11.22
CA LYS A 435 -8.58 32.88 12.40
C LYS A 435 -7.11 32.60 12.11
N PRO A 436 -6.18 33.52 12.39
CA PRO A 436 -4.74 33.30 12.15
C PRO A 436 -4.22 31.99 12.75
N LEU A 437 -4.65 31.67 13.97
CA LEU A 437 -4.25 30.42 14.66
C LEU A 437 -4.59 29.16 13.84
N LEU A 438 -5.76 29.11 13.21
CA LEU A 438 -6.16 27.96 12.39
C LEU A 438 -5.33 27.86 11.11
N ILE A 439 -5.04 29.00 10.48
CA ILE A 439 -4.18 29.05 9.30
C ILE A 439 -2.77 28.57 9.65
N THR A 440 -2.22 29.08 10.76
CA THR A 440 -0.90 28.66 11.27
C THR A 440 -0.87 27.15 11.58
N ALA A 441 -1.88 26.63 12.28
CA ALA A 441 -1.96 25.20 12.59
C ALA A 441 -2.02 24.33 11.30
N GLY A 442 -2.79 24.76 10.30
CA GLY A 442 -2.85 24.08 9.00
C GLY A 442 -1.51 24.12 8.26
N ALA A 443 -0.84 25.27 8.26
CA ALA A 443 0.48 25.43 7.65
C ALA A 443 1.54 24.56 8.36
N LEU A 444 1.57 24.55 9.68
CA LEU A 444 2.48 23.69 10.46
C LEU A 444 2.22 22.21 10.20
N GLY A 445 0.95 21.79 10.10
CA GLY A 445 0.59 20.42 9.72
C GLY A 445 1.07 20.05 8.32
N ALA A 446 0.94 20.96 7.36
CA ALA A 446 1.44 20.74 6.00
C ALA A 446 2.97 20.66 5.96
N VAL A 447 3.67 21.55 6.67
CA VAL A 447 5.15 21.52 6.82
C VAL A 447 5.60 20.21 7.45
N PHE A 448 4.93 19.75 8.51
CA PHE A 448 5.23 18.46 9.13
C PHE A 448 5.11 17.31 8.12
N CYS A 449 3.98 17.19 7.42
CA CYS A 449 3.79 16.13 6.44
C CYS A 449 4.81 16.21 5.29
N LEU A 450 5.06 17.41 4.74
CA LEU A 450 6.07 17.61 3.69
C LEU A 450 7.48 17.25 4.17
N ARG A 451 7.84 17.63 5.40
CA ARG A 451 9.13 17.26 6.00
C ARG A 451 9.25 15.73 6.15
N GLY A 452 8.18 15.08 6.64
CA GLY A 452 8.12 13.62 6.73
C GLY A 452 8.25 12.94 5.37
N ALA A 453 7.49 13.40 4.37
CA ALA A 453 7.53 12.87 3.01
C ALA A 453 8.90 13.09 2.34
N SER A 454 9.51 14.29 2.51
CA SER A 454 10.86 14.57 2.01
C SER A 454 11.89 13.63 2.64
N GLY A 455 11.89 13.52 3.96
CA GLY A 455 12.84 12.69 4.69
C GLY A 455 12.83 11.23 4.27
N VAL A 456 11.64 10.64 4.15
CA VAL A 456 11.49 9.22 3.77
C VAL A 456 11.87 8.97 2.31
N ASN A 457 11.55 9.91 1.40
CA ASN A 457 11.61 9.63 -0.03
C ASN A 457 12.84 10.20 -0.74
N PHE A 458 13.43 11.29 -0.23
CA PHE A 458 14.50 12.01 -0.94
C PHE A 458 15.80 12.11 -0.17
N GLU A 459 15.76 11.93 1.17
CA GLU A 459 16.96 12.04 1.99
C GLU A 459 17.45 10.68 2.48
N ARG A 460 16.53 9.76 2.80
CA ARG A 460 16.84 8.47 3.40
C ARG A 460 16.06 7.29 2.79
N GLY A 461 15.84 7.35 1.50
CA GLY A 461 15.14 6.29 0.77
C GLY A 461 15.79 4.90 0.86
N GLY A 462 17.08 4.85 1.23
CA GLY A 462 17.86 3.64 1.44
C GLY A 462 18.51 3.53 2.84
N ASP A 463 17.99 4.24 3.86
CA ASP A 463 18.60 4.26 5.21
C ASP A 463 17.90 3.28 6.16
N HIS A 464 18.69 2.47 6.88
CA HIS A 464 18.22 1.48 7.84
C HIS A 464 17.60 2.05 9.14
N PHE A 465 17.73 3.33 9.35
CA PHE A 465 17.15 4.01 10.52
C PHE A 465 15.78 4.64 10.23
N GLU A 466 15.25 4.42 9.04
CA GLU A 466 13.96 4.95 8.65
C GLU A 466 12.84 3.95 8.95
N PRO A 467 11.99 4.17 9.99
CA PRO A 467 10.95 3.22 10.40
C PRO A 467 9.91 2.88 9.33
N MET A 468 9.76 3.76 8.34
CA MET A 468 8.85 3.54 7.20
C MET A 468 9.43 2.57 6.17
N LEU A 469 10.73 2.25 6.27
CA LEU A 469 11.41 1.29 5.41
C LEU A 469 11.40 -0.10 6.05
N TYR A 470 11.36 -1.11 5.22
CA TYR A 470 11.40 -2.49 5.64
C TYR A 470 12.09 -3.33 4.58
N ALA A 471 13.08 -4.13 4.97
CA ALA A 471 13.90 -4.94 4.06
C ALA A 471 14.45 -4.14 2.86
N GLN A 472 14.77 -2.87 3.06
CA GLN A 472 15.27 -1.99 2.01
C GLN A 472 16.73 -2.31 1.69
N THR A 473 17.07 -2.33 0.41
CA THR A 473 18.48 -2.39 -0.03
C THR A 473 19.07 -0.99 -0.02
N PRO A 474 20.24 -0.78 0.61
CA PRO A 474 20.94 0.51 0.60
C PRO A 474 21.43 0.91 -0.79
N ASP A 475 21.49 2.21 -1.06
CA ASP A 475 22.04 2.72 -2.31
C ASP A 475 23.52 2.32 -2.48
N GLN A 476 24.27 2.21 -1.39
CA GLN A 476 25.65 1.73 -1.40
C GLN A 476 25.83 0.35 -2.03
N PHE A 477 24.85 -0.55 -1.89
CA PHE A 477 24.90 -1.86 -2.55
C PHE A 477 24.77 -1.71 -4.07
N ARG A 478 23.76 -0.95 -4.53
CA ARG A 478 23.56 -0.67 -5.96
C ARG A 478 24.80 -0.03 -6.58
N ASP A 479 25.35 0.97 -5.90
CA ASP A 479 26.49 1.72 -6.39
C ASP A 479 27.75 0.84 -6.47
N ALA A 480 28.02 0.03 -5.45
CA ALA A 480 29.14 -0.92 -5.46
C ALA A 480 28.97 -2.01 -6.52
N LEU A 481 27.74 -2.50 -6.75
CA LEU A 481 27.46 -3.45 -7.82
C LEU A 481 27.69 -2.82 -9.20
N HIS A 482 27.23 -1.59 -9.39
CA HIS A 482 27.43 -0.85 -10.64
C HIS A 482 28.92 -0.58 -10.92
N GLU A 483 29.68 -0.15 -9.89
CA GLU A 483 31.14 0.00 -9.99
C GLU A 483 31.82 -1.30 -10.44
N THR A 484 31.39 -2.45 -9.86
CA THR A 484 31.92 -3.77 -10.22
C THR A 484 31.63 -4.13 -11.67
N LEU A 485 30.41 -3.89 -12.13
CA LEU A 485 30.02 -4.15 -13.53
C LEU A 485 30.79 -3.28 -14.52
N VAL A 486 31.10 -2.04 -14.16
CA VAL A 486 31.93 -1.13 -14.96
C VAL A 486 33.37 -1.62 -14.99
N ALA A 487 33.92 -1.99 -13.84
CA ALA A 487 35.33 -2.45 -13.73
C ALA A 487 35.57 -3.79 -14.46
N THR A 488 34.53 -4.63 -14.58
CA THR A 488 34.60 -5.93 -15.28
C THR A 488 34.01 -5.88 -16.71
N ARG A 489 33.86 -4.69 -17.26
CA ARG A 489 33.30 -4.49 -18.60
C ARG A 489 34.22 -5.08 -19.66
N GLY A 490 33.64 -5.92 -20.54
CA GLY A 490 34.41 -6.62 -21.58
C GLY A 490 34.83 -8.05 -21.20
N ASP A 491 34.61 -8.46 -19.96
CA ASP A 491 34.71 -9.86 -19.54
C ASP A 491 33.37 -10.56 -19.71
N ASP A 492 33.30 -11.56 -20.57
CA ASP A 492 32.06 -12.29 -20.91
C ASP A 492 31.67 -13.34 -19.86
N ARG A 493 32.49 -13.55 -18.83
CA ARG A 493 32.15 -14.45 -17.73
C ARG A 493 30.99 -13.88 -16.92
N GLY A 494 30.18 -14.76 -16.33
CA GLY A 494 29.03 -14.39 -15.52
C GLY A 494 29.39 -13.76 -14.17
N VAL A 495 28.37 -13.36 -13.41
CA VAL A 495 28.47 -12.92 -12.01
C VAL A 495 27.93 -14.02 -11.11
N TRP A 496 28.75 -14.50 -10.18
CA TRP A 496 28.30 -15.46 -9.19
C TRP A 496 27.50 -14.79 -8.07
N MET A 497 26.40 -15.41 -7.66
CA MET A 497 25.55 -14.91 -6.57
C MET A 497 25.32 -15.99 -5.52
N ALA A 498 25.56 -15.65 -4.25
CA ALA A 498 25.19 -16.50 -3.12
C ALA A 498 23.66 -16.63 -3.03
N GLY A 499 23.19 -17.85 -2.92
CA GLY A 499 21.83 -18.34 -2.79
C GLY A 499 20.70 -17.34 -2.63
N GLU A 500 20.43 -16.90 -1.41
CA GLU A 500 19.31 -16.01 -1.09
C GLU A 500 19.53 -14.52 -1.49
N ARG A 501 20.73 -14.14 -1.95
CA ARG A 501 21.11 -12.76 -2.26
C ARG A 501 20.76 -12.32 -3.69
N GLN A 502 19.91 -13.09 -4.36
CA GLN A 502 19.52 -12.77 -5.74
C GLN A 502 18.70 -11.47 -5.88
N TRP A 503 17.90 -11.10 -4.87
CA TRP A 503 17.06 -9.91 -4.89
C TRP A 503 17.66 -8.79 -4.02
N PRO A 504 17.85 -7.56 -4.61
CA PRO A 504 17.50 -7.08 -5.95
C PRO A 504 18.58 -7.26 -7.03
N SER A 505 19.65 -8.04 -6.77
CA SER A 505 20.81 -8.16 -7.67
C SER A 505 20.42 -8.54 -9.10
N VAL A 506 19.48 -9.45 -9.28
CA VAL A 506 18.97 -9.89 -10.59
C VAL A 506 18.46 -8.73 -11.43
N TRP A 507 17.80 -7.76 -10.82
CA TRP A 507 17.34 -6.58 -11.54
C TRP A 507 18.51 -5.74 -12.10
N TYR A 508 19.50 -5.46 -11.28
CA TYR A 508 20.65 -4.64 -11.68
C TYR A 508 21.56 -5.35 -12.66
N LEU A 509 21.63 -6.68 -12.59
CA LEU A 509 22.47 -7.49 -13.45
C LEU A 509 21.81 -7.90 -14.78
N ARG A 510 20.54 -7.58 -15.03
CA ARG A 510 19.77 -8.01 -16.20
C ARG A 510 20.38 -7.67 -17.56
N SER A 511 21.21 -6.62 -17.61
CA SER A 511 21.92 -6.21 -18.82
C SER A 511 23.38 -6.71 -18.87
N GLY A 512 23.80 -7.49 -17.85
CA GLY A 512 25.24 -7.82 -17.62
C GLY A 512 25.74 -9.07 -18.31
N GLY A 513 25.00 -9.69 -19.23
CA GLY A 513 25.48 -10.82 -20.01
C GLY A 513 24.46 -11.94 -20.24
N PRO A 514 24.65 -12.79 -21.27
CA PRO A 514 23.73 -13.85 -21.66
C PRO A 514 23.57 -14.97 -20.64
N GLU A 515 24.49 -15.10 -19.69
CA GLU A 515 24.44 -16.18 -18.68
C GLU A 515 23.52 -15.87 -17.48
N MET A 516 23.26 -14.62 -17.21
CA MET A 516 22.24 -14.22 -16.23
C MET A 516 20.83 -14.68 -16.62
N GLY A 517 20.53 -14.78 -17.92
CA GLY A 517 19.27 -15.29 -18.44
C GLY A 517 19.12 -16.81 -18.34
N LYS A 518 20.21 -17.56 -18.15
CA LYS A 518 20.18 -19.03 -18.08
C LYS A 518 20.09 -19.58 -16.67
N SER A 519 20.51 -18.81 -15.66
CA SER A 519 20.48 -19.25 -14.28
C SER A 519 19.64 -18.35 -13.38
N GLY A 520 18.35 -18.22 -13.64
CA GLY A 520 17.40 -17.57 -12.72
C GLY A 520 17.28 -18.28 -11.35
N ALA A 521 18.16 -19.23 -11.05
CA ALA A 521 18.29 -19.91 -9.78
C ALA A 521 19.64 -19.57 -9.14
N PRO A 522 19.66 -19.37 -7.80
CA PRO A 522 20.90 -19.26 -7.05
C PRO A 522 21.78 -20.45 -7.35
N ILE A 523 23.04 -20.23 -7.69
CA ILE A 523 23.98 -21.31 -7.95
C ILE A 523 24.30 -21.94 -6.60
N ALA A 524 23.65 -23.06 -6.32
CA ALA A 524 23.95 -23.87 -5.16
C ALA A 524 25.29 -24.59 -5.39
N GLY A 525 26.27 -24.39 -4.50
CA GLY A 525 27.54 -25.10 -4.55
C GLY A 525 28.73 -24.23 -4.19
N THR A 526 29.91 -24.83 -4.19
CA THR A 526 31.17 -24.12 -3.98
C THR A 526 31.51 -23.35 -5.28
N PRO A 527 31.70 -22.01 -5.23
CA PRO A 527 32.04 -21.24 -6.41
C PRO A 527 33.43 -21.61 -6.94
N ASP A 528 33.57 -21.71 -8.25
CA ASP A 528 34.86 -21.71 -8.93
C ASP A 528 35.16 -20.28 -9.43
N PRO A 529 36.08 -19.56 -8.78
CA PRO A 529 36.39 -18.18 -9.17
C PRO A 529 36.82 -18.02 -10.64
N GLY A 530 37.38 -19.06 -11.26
CA GLY A 530 37.81 -19.02 -12.67
C GLY A 530 36.65 -18.86 -13.67
N LEU A 531 35.43 -19.19 -13.27
CA LEU A 531 34.24 -19.15 -14.13
C LEU A 531 33.52 -17.79 -14.13
N TYR A 532 33.90 -16.89 -13.24
CA TYR A 532 33.17 -15.65 -13.00
C TYR A 532 34.09 -14.43 -13.08
N ARG A 533 33.54 -13.30 -13.50
CA ARG A 533 34.21 -11.99 -13.50
C ARG A 533 33.99 -11.19 -12.22
N ALA A 534 32.89 -11.45 -11.53
CA ALA A 534 32.54 -10.82 -10.25
C ALA A 534 31.72 -11.78 -9.39
N ALA A 535 31.62 -11.51 -8.11
CA ALA A 535 30.82 -12.30 -7.18
C ALA A 535 30.10 -11.41 -6.16
N ILE A 536 28.85 -11.78 -5.86
CA ILE A 536 28.05 -11.29 -4.73
C ILE A 536 28.04 -12.39 -3.70
N SER A 537 28.92 -12.30 -2.69
CA SER A 537 29.25 -13.37 -1.77
C SER A 537 28.81 -13.06 -0.35
N GLU A 538 28.29 -14.08 0.34
CA GLU A 538 28.17 -14.08 1.80
C GLU A 538 29.53 -14.31 2.47
N GLU A 539 29.61 -14.05 3.77
CA GLU A 539 30.84 -14.19 4.54
C GLU A 539 31.40 -15.63 4.50
N LEU A 540 30.52 -16.62 4.36
CA LEU A 540 30.90 -18.04 4.29
C LEU A 540 31.74 -18.36 3.02
N GLN A 541 31.45 -17.76 1.89
CA GLN A 541 32.13 -18.01 0.62
C GLN A 541 33.31 -17.06 0.38
N TRP A 542 33.45 -16.00 1.15
CA TRP A 542 34.52 -15.02 1.03
C TRP A 542 35.91 -15.65 0.99
N PRO A 543 36.29 -16.61 1.85
CA PRO A 543 37.63 -17.20 1.84
C PRO A 543 37.99 -17.91 0.54
N ILE A 544 37.02 -18.39 -0.23
CA ILE A 544 37.24 -19.07 -1.50
C ILE A 544 37.77 -18.08 -2.53
N PHE A 545 37.12 -16.93 -2.64
CA PHE A 545 37.52 -15.86 -3.55
C PHE A 545 38.81 -15.20 -3.11
N GLN A 546 39.03 -15.03 -1.79
CA GLN A 546 40.29 -14.49 -1.26
C GLN A 546 41.52 -15.36 -1.61
N LYS A 547 41.38 -16.70 -1.49
CA LYS A 547 42.42 -17.65 -1.87
C LYS A 547 42.77 -17.58 -3.35
N ALA A 548 41.80 -17.22 -4.20
CA ALA A 548 41.99 -16.98 -5.62
C ALA A 548 42.53 -15.58 -5.95
N GLY A 549 42.91 -14.79 -4.93
CA GLY A 549 43.47 -13.45 -5.12
C GLY A 549 42.43 -12.33 -5.32
N TRP A 550 41.15 -12.64 -5.21
CA TRP A 550 40.07 -11.66 -5.41
C TRP A 550 40.05 -10.62 -4.29
N LYS A 551 39.77 -9.40 -4.64
CA LYS A 551 39.57 -8.28 -3.73
C LYS A 551 38.12 -7.83 -3.78
N GLY A 552 37.62 -7.21 -2.72
CA GLY A 552 36.26 -6.77 -2.69
C GLY A 552 35.90 -5.82 -1.55
N LYS A 553 34.71 -5.29 -1.63
CA LYS A 553 34.15 -4.32 -0.69
C LYS A 553 32.99 -4.98 0.07
N LYS A 554 33.00 -4.90 1.40
CA LYS A 554 31.82 -5.26 2.21
C LYS A 554 30.83 -4.10 2.19
N VAL A 555 29.56 -4.41 1.87
CA VAL A 555 28.46 -3.45 1.84
C VAL A 555 27.25 -3.98 2.57
N ASP A 556 26.45 -3.08 3.11
CA ASP A 556 25.15 -3.45 3.67
C ASP A 556 24.21 -3.85 2.54
N PHE A 557 23.43 -4.92 2.75
CA PHE A 557 22.60 -5.51 1.70
C PHE A 557 21.10 -5.36 1.96
N LEU A 558 20.65 -5.75 3.14
CA LEU A 558 19.26 -5.62 3.56
C LEU A 558 19.18 -4.93 4.91
N ILE A 559 18.20 -4.05 5.02
CA ILE A 559 17.95 -3.28 6.20
C ILE A 559 16.62 -3.70 6.80
N TRP A 560 16.69 -4.24 8.01
CA TRP A 560 15.55 -4.61 8.82
C TRP A 560 15.50 -3.70 10.04
N PRO A 561 14.76 -2.57 10.00
CA PRO A 561 14.68 -1.71 11.17
C PRO A 561 13.92 -2.43 12.28
N ARG A 562 14.63 -2.86 13.30
CA ARG A 562 14.06 -3.33 14.56
C ARG A 562 14.07 -2.17 15.54
N ALA A 563 13.04 -1.33 15.47
CA ALA A 563 12.90 -0.21 16.38
C ALA A 563 12.51 -0.68 17.78
N SER A 564 13.31 -0.32 18.76
CA SER A 564 12.90 -0.37 20.16
C SER A 564 12.16 0.95 20.49
N TRP A 565 10.85 0.96 20.29
CA TRP A 565 9.98 2.14 20.48
C TRP A 565 10.06 2.72 21.89
N GLY A 566 10.45 1.93 22.91
CA GLY A 566 10.54 2.38 24.31
C GLY A 566 11.68 3.34 24.61
N ALA A 567 12.63 3.53 23.70
CA ALA A 567 13.81 4.39 23.90
C ALA A 567 13.70 5.77 23.20
N ILE A 568 12.57 6.07 22.54
CA ILE A 568 12.38 7.34 21.83
C ILE A 568 11.79 8.37 22.79
N SER A 569 12.63 9.34 23.23
CA SER A 569 12.14 10.53 23.92
C SER A 569 11.69 11.59 22.90
N LEU A 570 10.77 12.47 23.31
CA LEU A 570 10.26 13.54 22.44
C LEU A 570 11.37 14.45 21.85
N PRO A 571 12.40 14.88 22.61
CA PRO A 571 13.51 15.65 22.03
C PRO A 571 14.31 14.88 21.00
N ARG A 572 14.55 13.58 21.21
CA ARG A 572 15.25 12.72 20.23
C ARG A 572 14.43 12.53 18.97
N TYR A 573 13.12 12.29 19.12
CA TYR A 573 12.19 12.22 18.00
C TYR A 573 12.21 13.53 17.18
N ALA A 574 12.09 14.68 17.83
CA ALA A 574 12.11 15.98 17.17
C ALA A 574 13.42 16.20 16.40
N ARG A 575 14.57 15.89 17.00
CA ARG A 575 15.86 15.99 16.35
C ARG A 575 15.91 15.06 15.12
N TRP A 576 15.64 13.78 15.28
CA TRP A 576 15.60 12.83 14.17
C TRP A 576 14.64 13.27 13.06
N PHE A 577 13.45 13.73 13.41
CA PHE A 577 12.46 14.13 12.41
C PHE A 577 12.92 15.33 11.58
N TRP A 578 13.56 16.32 12.21
CA TRP A 578 13.99 17.55 11.53
C TRP A 578 15.38 17.46 10.92
N THR A 579 16.34 16.86 11.59
CA THR A 579 17.74 16.80 11.14
C THR A 579 18.08 15.49 10.43
N ARG A 580 17.22 14.47 10.60
CA ARG A 580 17.49 13.11 10.13
C ARG A 580 18.78 12.51 10.68
N GLU A 581 19.26 13.00 11.81
CA GLU A 581 20.31 12.32 12.54
C GLU A 581 19.86 10.94 13.01
N THR A 582 20.75 9.98 12.97
CA THR A 582 20.49 8.60 13.40
C THR A 582 20.00 8.56 14.85
N LEU A 583 18.91 7.80 15.10
CA LEU A 583 18.46 7.53 16.45
C LEU A 583 19.28 6.36 17.03
N PRO A 584 20.08 6.55 18.10
CA PRO A 584 20.89 5.49 18.72
C PRO A 584 20.07 4.27 19.17
N ALA A 585 18.76 4.46 19.42
CA ALA A 585 17.84 3.38 19.79
C ALA A 585 17.61 2.35 18.67
N PHE A 586 17.84 2.72 17.42
CA PHE A 586 17.75 1.80 16.28
C PHE A 586 19.04 1.01 16.06
N GLU A 587 20.20 1.49 16.55
CA GLU A 587 21.52 0.87 16.33
C GLU A 587 21.71 -0.44 17.12
N ARG A 588 21.03 -0.57 18.27
CA ARG A 588 21.38 -1.62 19.25
C ARG A 588 20.91 -3.04 18.93
N ASN A 589 20.02 -3.23 17.96
CA ASN A 589 19.38 -4.53 17.70
C ASN A 589 19.62 -5.09 16.29
N LEU A 590 20.57 -4.53 15.54
CA LEU A 590 20.96 -5.14 14.29
C LEU A 590 22.01 -6.22 14.60
N PRO A 591 21.80 -7.49 14.25
CA PRO A 591 22.88 -8.46 14.21
C PRO A 591 23.89 -7.95 13.19
N GLN A 592 25.06 -7.53 13.67
CA GLN A 592 26.07 -6.84 12.83
C GLN A 592 26.58 -7.67 11.66
N ASN A 593 26.31 -8.97 11.63
CA ASN A 593 26.93 -9.91 10.71
C ASN A 593 26.00 -10.53 9.67
N GLU A 594 24.68 -10.44 9.81
CA GLU A 594 23.75 -11.17 8.93
C GLU A 594 23.40 -10.44 7.62
N TRP A 595 23.79 -9.19 7.49
CA TRP A 595 23.27 -8.30 6.42
C TRP A 595 24.35 -7.67 5.54
N LYS A 596 25.58 -8.09 5.70
CA LYS A 596 26.71 -7.65 4.87
C LYS A 596 27.02 -8.66 3.81
N ILE A 597 27.17 -8.22 2.59
CA ILE A 597 27.70 -9.01 1.49
C ILE A 597 28.99 -8.42 0.99
N SER A 598 29.78 -9.25 0.34
CA SER A 598 31.01 -8.82 -0.30
C SER A 598 30.81 -8.85 -1.81
N ILE A 599 31.15 -7.76 -2.46
CA ILE A 599 31.22 -7.67 -3.92
C ILE A 599 32.70 -7.77 -4.28
N LEU A 600 33.05 -8.74 -5.12
CA LEU A 600 34.40 -9.19 -5.38
C LEU A 600 34.69 -9.22 -6.88
N SER A 601 35.89 -8.91 -7.26
CA SER A 601 36.40 -9.14 -8.61
C SER A 601 37.91 -9.47 -8.60
N GLU A 602 38.37 -10.15 -9.64
CA GLU A 602 39.76 -10.56 -9.83
C GLU A 602 40.68 -9.33 -9.95
N ASN A 603 40.24 -8.27 -10.60
CA ASN A 603 41.03 -7.08 -10.90
C ASN A 603 41.03 -5.97 -9.84
N GLY A 604 40.36 -6.13 -8.74
CA GLY A 604 40.36 -5.39 -7.45
C GLY A 604 40.79 -3.92 -7.36
N GLU A 605 40.92 -3.23 -8.46
CA GLU A 605 41.12 -1.77 -8.48
C GLU A 605 39.80 -1.04 -8.39
N TRP A 606 39.38 -0.84 -7.16
CA TRP A 606 38.27 0.08 -6.85
C TRP A 606 38.83 1.49 -6.90
N SER A 607 38.94 2.05 -8.12
CA SER A 607 39.25 3.46 -8.24
C SER A 607 38.14 4.27 -7.57
N SER A 608 38.51 5.30 -6.86
CA SER A 608 37.61 6.31 -6.28
C SER A 608 36.91 7.14 -7.37
N ALA A 609 36.36 6.48 -8.35
CA ALA A 609 35.65 7.06 -9.50
C ALA A 609 34.23 7.55 -9.17
N SER A 610 33.97 7.96 -7.92
CA SER A 610 32.79 8.74 -7.56
C SER A 610 32.64 10.07 -8.27
N ALA A 611 33.63 10.45 -9.11
CA ALA A 611 33.68 11.76 -9.76
C ALA A 611 33.32 11.78 -11.25
N MET A 612 33.07 10.64 -11.90
CA MET A 612 32.91 10.61 -13.36
C MET A 612 31.59 9.97 -13.88
N ILE A 613 30.59 9.72 -13.05
CA ILE A 613 29.28 9.33 -13.59
C ILE A 613 28.50 10.62 -13.82
N GLY A 614 28.65 11.19 -14.99
CA GLY A 614 27.75 12.19 -15.53
C GLY A 614 26.34 11.58 -15.52
N ARG A 615 25.43 12.18 -14.79
CA ARG A 615 24.00 11.87 -14.81
C ARG A 615 23.49 12.09 -16.23
N PRO A 616 22.79 11.12 -16.87
CA PRO A 616 22.01 11.41 -18.06
C PRO A 616 20.82 12.30 -17.69
#